data_bb9a12a84f6a37c1c8162fd691f25ea6
#
_entry.id   bb9a12a84f6a37c1c8162fd691f25ea6
#
_cell.length_a   1.000
_cell.length_b   1.000
_cell.length_c   1.000
_cell.angle_alpha   90.00
_cell.angle_beta   90.00
_cell.angle_gamma   90.00
#
_symmetry.space_group_name_H-M   'P 1'
#
loop_
_entity.id
_entity.type
_entity.pdbx_description
1 polymer ?
#
loop_
_entity_poly.entity_id
_entity_poly.type
_entity_poly.pdbx_seq_one_letter_code
_entity_poly.pdbx_strand_id
1 'polypeptide(L)'
;DHRDLHLSLRRQRQMCIRDSRYVRAMIKLADLFLQENSPIDPDLRVEDIFFTGAMVGRASKATHDQRYVDFLFDYLLSVHPQPDTGLWWHCESSPYYWGRGNAFAALGYGEALTYLPSDDPRFGDLVLKHKSHIDTLLSFQHKSGSWYQVIERTDTYLELTATCILGYVITRGLNNGWLSGDYGSALSRAWDSISQCIDEDGNVSNACAGTGPLATLEEYLLRPTADGYDDRSGGMALWFAIEYQKFLDTSV
;
A
#
# COMPACT_ATOMS: atom_id res chain seq x y z
N ASP A 1 35.66 25.09 8.13
CA ASP A 1 36.69 24.73 7.17
C ASP A 1 36.11 24.81 5.74
N HIS A 2 36.77 25.53 4.83
CA HIS A 2 36.26 25.74 3.46
C HIS A 2 36.13 24.43 2.65
N ARG A 3 36.84 23.40 2.99
CA ARG A 3 36.76 22.06 2.34
C ARG A 3 35.47 21.32 2.66
N ASP A 4 34.98 21.41 3.89
CA ASP A 4 33.75 20.74 4.33
C ASP A 4 32.52 21.37 3.72
N LEU A 5 32.53 22.70 3.52
CA LEU A 5 31.48 23.43 2.86
C LEU A 5 31.34 23.04 1.37
N HIS A 6 32.47 22.86 0.66
CA HIS A 6 32.47 22.44 -0.73
C HIS A 6 32.02 20.97 -0.92
N LEU A 7 32.31 20.08 0.02
CA LEU A 7 31.83 18.70 0.00
C LEU A 7 30.34 18.63 0.28
N SER A 8 29.82 19.44 1.21
CA SER A 8 28.39 19.55 1.51
C SER A 8 27.62 20.09 0.30
N LEU A 9 28.09 21.15 -0.34
CA LEU A 9 27.47 21.74 -1.54
C LEU A 9 27.51 20.78 -2.76
N ARG A 10 28.57 19.99 -2.92
CA ARG A 10 28.64 18.95 -3.96
C ARG A 10 27.65 17.81 -3.70
N ARG A 11 27.51 17.36 -2.44
CA ARG A 11 26.52 16.36 -2.05
C ARG A 11 25.09 16.87 -2.26
N GLN A 12 24.79 18.10 -1.87
CA GLN A 12 23.51 18.75 -2.14
C GLN A 12 23.23 18.90 -3.63
N ARG A 13 24.20 19.32 -4.46
CA ARG A 13 24.03 19.37 -5.92
C ARG A 13 23.80 17.99 -6.54
N GLN A 14 24.50 16.97 -6.08
CA GLN A 14 24.28 15.59 -6.57
C GLN A 14 22.92 15.05 -6.16
N MET A 15 22.44 15.34 -4.95
CA MET A 15 21.10 15.04 -4.51
C MET A 15 20.05 15.76 -5.37
N CYS A 16 20.15 17.06 -5.54
CA CYS A 16 19.21 17.84 -6.37
C CYS A 16 19.16 17.39 -7.83
N ILE A 17 20.30 16.98 -8.42
CA ILE A 17 20.33 16.45 -9.79
C ILE A 17 19.68 15.06 -9.88
N ARG A 18 19.91 14.20 -8.91
CA ARG A 18 19.25 12.90 -8.80
C ARG A 18 17.75 13.07 -8.63
N ASP A 19 17.33 13.89 -7.67
CA ASP A 19 15.93 14.15 -7.38
C ASP A 19 15.19 14.72 -8.60
N SER A 20 15.79 15.66 -9.31
CA SER A 20 15.19 16.23 -10.53
C SER A 20 15.01 15.20 -11.66
N ARG A 21 15.90 14.19 -11.78
CA ARG A 21 15.76 13.13 -12.77
C ARG A 21 14.63 12.16 -12.41
N TYR A 22 14.54 11.73 -11.16
CA TYR A 22 13.49 10.84 -10.69
C TYR A 22 12.13 11.53 -10.68
N VAL A 23 12.06 12.79 -10.25
CA VAL A 23 10.82 13.58 -10.31
C VAL A 23 10.33 13.73 -11.75
N ARG A 24 11.22 14.05 -12.71
CA ARG A 24 10.80 14.10 -14.13
C ARG A 24 10.34 12.76 -14.68
N ALA A 25 10.97 11.65 -14.28
CA ALA A 25 10.53 10.32 -14.69
C ALA A 25 9.16 9.99 -14.10
N MET A 26 8.95 10.29 -12.82
CA MET A 26 7.68 10.12 -12.13
C MET A 26 6.55 10.94 -12.77
N ILE A 27 6.79 12.21 -13.08
CA ILE A 27 5.81 13.07 -13.77
C ILE A 27 5.43 12.48 -15.14
N LYS A 28 6.42 12.03 -15.93
CA LYS A 28 6.15 11.38 -17.22
C LYS A 28 5.30 10.11 -17.08
N LEU A 29 5.52 9.32 -16.03
CA LEU A 29 4.71 8.14 -15.75
C LEU A 29 3.31 8.54 -15.28
N ALA A 30 3.19 9.56 -14.42
CA ALA A 30 1.90 10.06 -13.97
C ALA A 30 1.05 10.64 -15.11
N ASP A 31 1.68 11.33 -16.08
CA ASP A 31 1.00 11.84 -17.27
C ASP A 31 0.33 10.73 -18.10
N LEU A 32 0.84 9.50 -18.07
CA LEU A 32 0.23 8.37 -18.79
C LEU A 32 -1.15 8.02 -18.22
N PHE A 33 -1.35 8.18 -16.91
CA PHE A 33 -2.64 7.90 -16.27
C PHE A 33 -3.75 8.88 -16.69
N LEU A 34 -3.38 10.09 -17.12
CA LEU A 34 -4.32 11.14 -17.54
C LEU A 34 -4.66 11.09 -19.03
N GLN A 35 -4.09 10.13 -19.78
CA GLN A 35 -4.32 9.97 -21.23
C GLN A 35 -5.47 8.99 -21.50
N GLU A 36 -6.04 9.04 -22.70
CA GLU A 36 -7.08 8.08 -23.14
C GLU A 36 -6.60 6.62 -23.09
N ASN A 37 -5.31 6.38 -23.36
CA ASN A 37 -4.67 5.06 -23.22
C ASN A 37 -3.99 4.95 -21.85
N SER A 38 -4.74 5.20 -20.77
CA SER A 38 -4.27 5.03 -19.40
C SER A 38 -3.73 3.61 -19.16
N PRO A 39 -2.67 3.45 -18.33
CA PRO A 39 -2.19 2.13 -17.94
C PRO A 39 -3.12 1.37 -16.99
N ILE A 40 -4.22 2.00 -16.54
CA ILE A 40 -5.24 1.32 -15.72
C ILE A 40 -5.90 0.23 -16.56
N ASP A 41 -5.87 -1.00 -16.06
CA ASP A 41 -6.45 -2.15 -16.74
C ASP A 41 -7.99 -2.01 -16.77
N PRO A 42 -8.66 -2.11 -17.95
CA PRO A 42 -10.12 -2.07 -18.00
C PRO A 42 -10.79 -3.21 -17.21
N ASP A 43 -10.08 -4.28 -16.88
CA ASP A 43 -10.52 -5.36 -15.99
C ASP A 43 -10.47 -4.98 -14.50
N LEU A 44 -10.21 -3.73 -14.16
CA LEU A 44 -10.17 -3.19 -12.79
C LEU A 44 -9.23 -3.96 -11.86
N ARG A 45 -7.98 -4.14 -12.27
CA ARG A 45 -6.97 -4.76 -11.42
C ARG A 45 -6.78 -3.99 -10.11
N VAL A 46 -6.86 -4.71 -9.02
CA VAL A 46 -6.75 -4.11 -7.67
C VAL A 46 -5.40 -3.43 -7.43
N GLU A 47 -4.32 -3.90 -8.08
CA GLU A 47 -3.00 -3.27 -8.01
C GLU A 47 -2.94 -1.88 -8.65
N ASP A 48 -3.82 -1.59 -9.62
CA ASP A 48 -3.87 -0.29 -10.27
C ASP A 48 -4.30 0.82 -9.31
N ILE A 49 -5.07 0.48 -8.27
CA ILE A 49 -5.41 1.40 -7.18
C ILE A 49 -4.13 1.89 -6.49
N PHE A 50 -3.18 0.98 -6.21
CA PHE A 50 -1.89 1.33 -5.63
C PHE A 50 -1.00 2.09 -6.61
N PHE A 51 -0.83 1.60 -7.83
CA PHE A 51 0.02 2.26 -8.81
C PHE A 51 -0.45 3.67 -9.11
N THR A 52 -1.76 3.86 -9.31
CA THR A 52 -2.35 5.17 -9.55
C THR A 52 -2.20 6.08 -8.33
N GLY A 53 -2.57 5.62 -7.13
CA GLY A 53 -2.44 6.37 -5.89
C GLY A 53 -1.01 6.83 -5.62
N ALA A 54 -0.05 5.93 -5.81
CA ALA A 54 1.36 6.20 -5.57
C ALA A 54 1.97 7.15 -6.61
N MET A 55 1.72 6.93 -7.91
CA MET A 55 2.38 7.71 -8.99
C MET A 55 1.74 9.08 -9.14
N VAL A 56 0.41 9.13 -9.27
CA VAL A 56 -0.32 10.39 -9.49
C VAL A 56 -0.30 11.24 -8.21
N GLY A 57 -0.42 10.62 -7.03
CA GLY A 57 -0.33 11.32 -5.75
C GLY A 57 1.02 12.02 -5.55
N ARG A 58 2.13 11.34 -5.84
CA ARG A 58 3.46 11.97 -5.78
C ARG A 58 3.64 13.07 -6.81
N ALA A 59 3.09 12.90 -8.02
CA ALA A 59 3.14 13.92 -9.06
C ALA A 59 2.34 15.17 -8.65
N SER A 60 1.14 15.00 -8.08
CA SER A 60 0.33 16.12 -7.56
C SER A 60 1.10 16.93 -6.51
N LYS A 61 1.73 16.24 -5.56
CA LYS A 61 2.55 16.87 -4.51
C LYS A 61 3.78 17.60 -5.06
N ALA A 62 4.44 17.04 -6.08
CA ALA A 62 5.66 17.60 -6.64
C ALA A 62 5.41 18.78 -7.57
N THR A 63 4.26 18.82 -8.25
CA THR A 63 3.95 19.82 -9.28
C THR A 63 2.92 20.86 -8.86
N HIS A 64 2.08 20.52 -7.86
CA HIS A 64 0.87 21.28 -7.50
C HIS A 64 -0.11 21.46 -8.67
N ASP A 65 -0.07 20.55 -9.67
CA ASP A 65 -0.96 20.58 -10.82
C ASP A 65 -2.31 19.95 -10.44
N GLN A 66 -3.36 20.76 -10.54
CA GLN A 66 -4.72 20.38 -10.16
C GLN A 66 -5.26 19.20 -10.97
N ARG A 67 -4.78 18.98 -12.20
CA ARG A 67 -5.20 17.85 -13.03
C ARG A 67 -4.92 16.50 -12.38
N TYR A 68 -3.78 16.35 -11.68
CA TYR A 68 -3.48 15.12 -10.94
C TYR A 68 -4.37 14.96 -9.71
N VAL A 69 -4.66 16.06 -9.03
CA VAL A 69 -5.56 16.06 -7.85
C VAL A 69 -6.96 15.61 -8.27
N ASP A 70 -7.53 16.25 -9.31
CA ASP A 70 -8.88 15.94 -9.78
C ASP A 70 -8.98 14.51 -10.30
N PHE A 71 -8.03 14.09 -11.15
CA PHE A 71 -8.00 12.73 -11.66
C PHE A 71 -7.96 11.69 -10.53
N LEU A 72 -7.13 11.91 -9.52
CA LEU A 72 -6.94 10.92 -8.46
C LEU A 72 -8.17 10.81 -7.56
N PHE A 73 -8.81 11.93 -7.21
CA PHE A 73 -10.08 11.90 -6.49
C PHE A 73 -11.18 11.23 -7.31
N ASP A 74 -11.33 11.61 -8.58
CA ASP A 74 -12.38 11.07 -9.45
C ASP A 74 -12.20 9.54 -9.63
N TYR A 75 -10.97 9.09 -9.86
CA TYR A 75 -10.67 7.66 -9.99
C TYR A 75 -10.95 6.90 -8.69
N LEU A 76 -10.37 7.32 -7.57
CA LEU A 76 -10.47 6.57 -6.30
C LEU A 76 -11.89 6.60 -5.70
N LEU A 77 -12.66 7.65 -5.98
CA LEU A 77 -14.06 7.71 -5.54
C LEU A 77 -14.99 6.91 -6.45
N SER A 78 -14.64 6.71 -7.74
CA SER A 78 -15.45 5.95 -8.71
C SER A 78 -15.36 4.44 -8.56
N VAL A 79 -14.21 3.90 -8.14
CA VAL A 79 -14.02 2.44 -7.98
C VAL A 79 -14.49 1.97 -6.61
N HIS A 80 -15.08 0.78 -6.51
CA HIS A 80 -15.70 0.29 -5.28
C HIS A 80 -15.35 -1.18 -5.01
N PRO A 81 -15.17 -1.58 -3.73
CA PRO A 81 -15.12 -2.99 -3.34
C PRO A 81 -16.48 -3.65 -3.57
N GLN A 82 -16.54 -4.96 -3.46
CA GLN A 82 -17.78 -5.71 -3.57
C GLN A 82 -18.75 -5.30 -2.44
N PRO A 83 -20.01 -4.96 -2.77
CA PRO A 83 -20.92 -4.36 -1.81
C PRO A 83 -21.39 -5.32 -0.70
N ASP A 84 -21.34 -6.61 -0.95
CA ASP A 84 -21.74 -7.68 -0.02
C ASP A 84 -20.66 -8.01 1.02
N THR A 85 -19.38 -7.86 0.65
CA THR A 85 -18.24 -8.22 1.50
C THR A 85 -17.40 -7.02 1.95
N GLY A 86 -17.42 -5.92 1.20
CA GLY A 86 -16.50 -4.79 1.39
C GLY A 86 -15.04 -5.09 1.00
N LEU A 87 -14.80 -6.25 0.36
CA LEU A 87 -13.49 -6.68 -0.13
C LEU A 87 -13.38 -6.43 -1.64
N TRP A 88 -12.15 -6.37 -2.14
CA TRP A 88 -11.85 -6.22 -3.56
C TRP A 88 -11.57 -7.58 -4.20
N TRP A 89 -12.19 -7.85 -5.33
CA TRP A 89 -11.70 -8.90 -6.23
C TRP A 89 -10.31 -8.55 -6.74
N HIS A 90 -9.54 -9.55 -7.16
CA HIS A 90 -8.26 -9.29 -7.82
C HIS A 90 -8.48 -8.46 -9.10
N CYS A 91 -9.48 -8.85 -9.91
CA CYS A 91 -10.06 -8.09 -11.02
C CYS A 91 -11.44 -8.70 -11.38
N GLU A 92 -12.15 -8.13 -12.34
CA GLU A 92 -13.47 -8.65 -12.76
C GLU A 92 -13.40 -10.06 -13.34
N SER A 93 -12.38 -10.36 -14.17
CA SER A 93 -12.15 -11.70 -14.74
C SER A 93 -11.60 -12.70 -13.71
N SER A 94 -11.16 -12.24 -12.54
CA SER A 94 -10.61 -13.05 -11.45
C SER A 94 -11.26 -12.66 -10.11
N PRO A 95 -12.54 -13.07 -9.89
CA PRO A 95 -13.39 -12.61 -8.77
C PRO A 95 -13.04 -13.30 -7.46
N TYR A 96 -11.77 -13.25 -7.06
CA TYR A 96 -11.25 -13.87 -5.84
C TYR A 96 -10.62 -12.82 -4.93
N TYR A 97 -10.85 -12.93 -3.62
CA TYR A 97 -10.41 -11.98 -2.61
C TYR A 97 -8.95 -12.24 -2.18
N TRP A 98 -8.03 -12.01 -3.10
CA TRP A 98 -6.60 -12.17 -2.85
C TRP A 98 -6.11 -11.21 -1.76
N GLY A 99 -5.43 -11.74 -0.73
CA GLY A 99 -5.02 -10.99 0.46
C GLY A 99 -4.12 -9.82 0.15
N ARG A 100 -3.03 -10.03 -0.60
CA ARG A 100 -2.14 -8.93 -1.02
C ARG A 100 -2.83 -7.96 -1.99
N GLY A 101 -3.77 -8.42 -2.81
CA GLY A 101 -4.57 -7.54 -3.66
C GLY A 101 -5.39 -6.55 -2.83
N ASN A 102 -6.11 -7.03 -1.82
CA ASN A 102 -6.83 -6.19 -0.89
C ASN A 102 -5.92 -5.23 -0.11
N ALA A 103 -4.72 -5.71 0.27
CA ALA A 103 -3.72 -4.85 0.89
C ALA A 103 -3.21 -3.75 -0.08
N PHE A 104 -3.05 -4.05 -1.37
CA PHE A 104 -2.71 -3.05 -2.39
C PHE A 104 -3.79 -2.01 -2.60
N ALA A 105 -5.08 -2.39 -2.56
CA ALA A 105 -6.16 -1.40 -2.57
C ALA A 105 -6.04 -0.44 -1.39
N ALA A 106 -5.90 -0.97 -0.16
CA ALA A 106 -5.70 -0.17 1.04
C ALA A 106 -4.46 0.74 0.93
N LEU A 107 -3.34 0.23 0.39
CA LEU A 107 -2.11 0.97 0.15
C LEU A 107 -2.32 2.12 -0.83
N GLY A 108 -3.06 1.91 -1.91
CA GLY A 108 -3.36 2.94 -2.90
C GLY A 108 -4.10 4.13 -2.31
N TYR A 109 -5.12 3.88 -1.49
CA TYR A 109 -5.83 4.92 -0.75
C TYR A 109 -4.90 5.63 0.26
N GLY A 110 -4.10 4.89 1.03
CA GLY A 110 -3.15 5.46 1.99
C GLY A 110 -2.07 6.32 1.33
N GLU A 111 -1.56 5.91 0.16
CA GLU A 111 -0.62 6.70 -0.63
C GLU A 111 -1.28 7.97 -1.18
N ALA A 112 -2.49 7.87 -1.74
CA ALA A 112 -3.23 9.03 -2.22
C ALA A 112 -3.47 10.05 -1.10
N LEU A 113 -4.00 9.63 0.04
CA LEU A 113 -4.24 10.48 1.22
C LEU A 113 -2.96 11.17 1.74
N THR A 114 -1.79 10.55 1.53
CA THR A 114 -0.50 11.15 1.92
C THR A 114 -0.14 12.39 1.09
N TYR A 115 -0.58 12.44 -0.16
CA TYR A 115 -0.11 13.44 -1.12
C TYR A 115 -1.20 14.40 -1.57
N LEU A 116 -2.47 14.03 -1.49
CA LEU A 116 -3.60 14.90 -1.83
C LEU A 116 -3.80 16.02 -0.79
N PRO A 117 -4.29 17.19 -1.21
CA PRO A 117 -4.55 18.30 -0.31
C PRO A 117 -5.70 17.94 0.66
N SER A 118 -5.44 18.06 1.96
CA SER A 118 -6.41 17.73 3.01
C SER A 118 -7.56 18.75 3.14
N ASP A 119 -7.43 19.91 2.53
CA ASP A 119 -8.45 20.96 2.45
C ASP A 119 -9.36 20.83 1.22
N ASP A 120 -9.11 19.87 0.33
CA ASP A 120 -10.05 19.55 -0.77
C ASP A 120 -11.36 18.98 -0.21
N PRO A 121 -12.53 19.47 -0.66
CA PRO A 121 -13.83 19.02 -0.14
C PRO A 121 -14.08 17.50 -0.28
N ARG A 122 -13.43 16.83 -1.23
CA ARG A 122 -13.53 15.37 -1.47
C ARG A 122 -12.66 14.54 -0.52
N PHE A 123 -11.72 15.18 0.21
CA PHE A 123 -10.76 14.46 1.06
C PHE A 123 -11.46 13.64 2.15
N GLY A 124 -12.51 14.19 2.78
CA GLY A 124 -13.28 13.49 3.79
C GLY A 124 -13.94 12.21 3.28
N ASP A 125 -14.50 12.23 2.09
CA ASP A 125 -15.12 11.05 1.46
C ASP A 125 -14.08 9.97 1.16
N LEU A 126 -12.88 10.36 0.72
CA LEU A 126 -11.78 9.42 0.48
C LEU A 126 -11.30 8.78 1.79
N VAL A 127 -11.21 9.55 2.89
CA VAL A 127 -10.90 9.02 4.22
C VAL A 127 -11.95 8.02 4.69
N LEU A 128 -13.23 8.34 4.53
CA LEU A 128 -14.33 7.45 4.93
C LEU A 128 -14.28 6.13 4.15
N LYS A 129 -14.02 6.19 2.84
CA LYS A 129 -13.89 5.02 1.99
C LYS A 129 -12.70 4.15 2.39
N HIS A 130 -11.55 4.76 2.63
CA HIS A 130 -10.36 4.08 3.13
C HIS A 130 -10.62 3.41 4.48
N LYS A 131 -11.19 4.14 5.45
CA LYS A 131 -11.52 3.63 6.77
C LYS A 131 -12.48 2.44 6.71
N SER A 132 -13.53 2.53 5.91
CA SER A 132 -14.50 1.44 5.73
C SER A 132 -13.83 0.15 5.25
N HIS A 133 -12.89 0.24 4.30
CA HIS A 133 -12.14 -0.91 3.82
C HIS A 133 -11.20 -1.46 4.89
N ILE A 134 -10.50 -0.60 5.63
CA ILE A 134 -9.63 -1.03 6.76
C ILE A 134 -10.46 -1.74 7.84
N ASP A 135 -11.61 -1.22 8.22
CA ASP A 135 -12.49 -1.85 9.23
C ASP A 135 -12.98 -3.23 8.74
N THR A 136 -13.32 -3.35 7.47
CA THR A 136 -13.64 -4.65 6.85
C THR A 136 -12.45 -5.61 6.96
N LEU A 137 -11.27 -5.21 6.55
CA LEU A 137 -10.07 -6.06 6.60
C LEU A 137 -9.72 -6.50 8.02
N LEU A 138 -9.92 -5.64 9.01
CA LEU A 138 -9.69 -5.99 10.42
C LEU A 138 -10.63 -7.07 10.92
N SER A 139 -11.86 -7.17 10.39
CA SER A 139 -12.78 -8.26 10.73
C SER A 139 -12.28 -9.63 10.26
N PHE A 140 -11.37 -9.66 9.30
CA PHE A 140 -10.71 -10.89 8.79
C PHE A 140 -9.31 -11.13 9.39
N GLN A 141 -8.85 -10.27 10.32
CA GLN A 141 -7.55 -10.50 10.95
C GLN A 141 -7.57 -11.78 11.78
N HIS A 142 -6.68 -12.72 11.49
CA HIS A 142 -6.51 -13.91 12.30
C HIS A 142 -6.03 -13.55 13.73
N LYS A 143 -6.33 -14.38 14.70
CA LYS A 143 -5.94 -14.18 16.11
C LYS A 143 -4.44 -14.00 16.32
N SER A 144 -3.59 -14.53 15.43
CA SER A 144 -2.14 -14.31 15.44
C SER A 144 -1.73 -12.92 14.98
N GLY A 145 -2.62 -12.16 14.33
CA GLY A 145 -2.35 -10.83 13.80
C GLY A 145 -2.17 -10.76 12.29
N SER A 146 -1.98 -11.87 11.61
CA SER A 146 -1.85 -11.92 10.15
C SER A 146 -3.18 -12.02 9.42
N TRP A 147 -3.15 -11.85 8.10
CA TRP A 147 -4.25 -12.12 7.19
C TRP A 147 -3.93 -13.31 6.30
N TYR A 148 -4.98 -14.02 5.86
CA TYR A 148 -4.85 -15.15 4.96
C TYR A 148 -4.51 -14.72 3.53
N GLN A 149 -3.87 -15.60 2.79
CA GLN A 149 -3.50 -15.38 1.39
C GLN A 149 -4.74 -15.17 0.48
N VAL A 150 -5.86 -15.87 0.76
CA VAL A 150 -7.21 -15.52 0.29
C VAL A 150 -7.99 -15.12 1.54
N ILE A 151 -8.47 -13.87 1.60
CA ILE A 151 -8.90 -13.22 2.85
C ILE A 151 -9.95 -14.04 3.63
N GLU A 152 -10.96 -14.56 2.96
CA GLU A 152 -12.08 -15.29 3.58
C GLU A 152 -11.82 -16.80 3.74
N ARG A 153 -10.61 -17.29 3.36
CA ARG A 153 -10.29 -18.71 3.32
C ARG A 153 -9.28 -19.09 4.39
N THR A 154 -9.80 -19.71 5.46
CA THR A 154 -8.97 -20.16 6.59
C THR A 154 -8.15 -21.42 6.30
N ASP A 155 -8.33 -22.03 5.14
CA ASP A 155 -7.58 -23.18 4.63
C ASP A 155 -6.37 -22.76 3.77
N THR A 156 -6.07 -21.44 3.67
CA THR A 156 -4.83 -20.92 3.09
C THR A 156 -3.83 -20.54 4.18
N TYR A 157 -2.59 -20.27 3.79
CA TYR A 157 -1.58 -19.82 4.74
C TYR A 157 -1.79 -18.36 5.16
N LEU A 158 -1.28 -18.01 6.34
CA LEU A 158 -1.18 -16.65 6.82
C LEU A 158 -0.04 -15.95 6.07
N GLU A 159 -0.36 -14.84 5.41
CA GLU A 159 0.48 -14.27 4.35
C GLU A 159 1.25 -13.04 4.85
N LEU A 160 2.56 -13.08 4.73
CA LEU A 160 3.49 -12.07 5.23
C LEU A 160 3.26 -10.71 4.57
N THR A 161 3.20 -10.64 3.22
CA THR A 161 3.22 -9.36 2.51
C THR A 161 1.92 -8.58 2.67
N ALA A 162 0.76 -9.25 2.69
CA ALA A 162 -0.52 -8.61 3.02
C ALA A 162 -0.48 -8.04 4.44
N THR A 163 0.05 -8.82 5.41
CA THR A 163 0.17 -8.38 6.80
C THR A 163 1.09 -7.17 6.94
N CYS A 164 2.24 -7.15 6.26
CA CYS A 164 3.15 -6.00 6.25
C CYS A 164 2.51 -4.75 5.66
N ILE A 165 1.84 -4.86 4.52
CA ILE A 165 1.19 -3.72 3.87
C ILE A 165 0.06 -3.17 4.73
N LEU A 166 -0.81 -4.04 5.27
CA LEU A 166 -1.91 -3.62 6.13
C LEU A 166 -1.42 -2.99 7.42
N GLY A 167 -0.41 -3.57 8.05
CA GLY A 167 0.26 -2.97 9.21
C GLY A 167 0.79 -1.57 8.91
N TYR A 168 1.51 -1.40 7.78
CA TYR A 168 1.99 -0.11 7.31
C TYR A 168 0.87 0.91 7.12
N VAL A 169 -0.18 0.54 6.37
CA VAL A 169 -1.27 1.46 5.99
C VAL A 169 -2.08 1.90 7.21
N ILE A 170 -2.41 0.97 8.11
CA ILE A 170 -3.13 1.27 9.35
C ILE A 170 -2.30 2.22 10.23
N THR A 171 -1.02 1.89 10.43
CA THR A 171 -0.13 2.72 11.25
C THR A 171 0.05 4.11 10.65
N ARG A 172 0.20 4.20 9.32
CA ARG A 172 0.30 5.47 8.62
C ARG A 172 -0.98 6.30 8.74
N GLY A 173 -2.14 5.65 8.69
CA GLY A 173 -3.43 6.30 8.90
C GLY A 173 -3.57 6.91 10.29
N LEU A 174 -3.09 6.21 11.32
CA LEU A 174 -3.03 6.73 12.70
C LEU A 174 -2.05 7.90 12.83
N ASN A 175 -0.83 7.74 12.31
CA ASN A 175 0.21 8.78 12.35
C ASN A 175 -0.21 10.09 11.66
N ASN A 176 -1.10 10.02 10.66
CA ASN A 176 -1.60 11.18 9.92
C ASN A 176 -3.01 11.61 10.35
N GLY A 177 -3.64 10.93 11.30
CA GLY A 177 -4.96 11.28 11.82
C GLY A 177 -6.15 10.95 10.90
N TRP A 178 -5.96 10.15 9.86
CA TRP A 178 -7.06 9.68 9.01
C TRP A 178 -7.85 8.53 9.64
N LEU A 179 -7.16 7.72 10.41
CA LEU A 179 -7.77 6.67 11.22
C LEU A 179 -7.78 7.12 12.69
N SER A 180 -8.88 6.86 13.36
CA SER A 180 -9.04 7.10 14.80
C SER A 180 -9.75 5.91 15.42
N GLY A 181 -9.26 5.42 16.54
CA GLY A 181 -9.84 4.29 17.22
C GLY A 181 -8.76 3.34 17.78
N ASP A 182 -9.19 2.26 18.37
CA ASP A 182 -8.30 1.27 18.99
C ASP A 182 -7.82 0.23 17.95
N TYR A 183 -6.87 0.65 17.13
CA TYR A 183 -6.17 -0.27 16.22
C TYR A 183 -4.86 -0.82 16.85
N GLY A 184 -4.46 -0.33 18.02
CA GLY A 184 -3.18 -0.64 18.64
C GLY A 184 -2.97 -2.12 18.89
N SER A 185 -4.00 -2.82 19.41
CA SER A 185 -3.92 -4.26 19.66
C SER A 185 -3.81 -5.08 18.36
N ALA A 186 -4.48 -4.66 17.29
CA ALA A 186 -4.39 -5.30 15.99
C ALA A 186 -2.99 -5.12 15.37
N LEU A 187 -2.42 -3.92 15.50
CA LEU A 187 -1.07 -3.62 15.02
C LEU A 187 0.01 -4.37 15.78
N SER A 188 -0.10 -4.44 17.13
CA SER A 188 0.85 -5.21 17.94
C SER A 188 0.87 -6.68 17.54
N ARG A 189 -0.32 -7.30 17.38
CA ARG A 189 -0.38 -8.70 16.91
C ARG A 189 0.18 -8.86 15.49
N ALA A 190 -0.08 -7.90 14.59
CA ALA A 190 0.46 -7.95 13.23
C ALA A 190 2.00 -7.89 13.25
N TRP A 191 2.56 -7.00 14.08
CA TRP A 191 4.01 -6.89 14.25
C TRP A 191 4.63 -8.16 14.82
N ASP A 192 4.05 -8.71 15.89
CA ASP A 192 4.50 -9.97 16.50
C ASP A 192 4.48 -11.11 15.49
N SER A 193 3.45 -11.17 14.64
CA SER A 193 3.31 -12.20 13.62
C SER A 193 4.36 -12.09 12.51
N ILE A 194 4.60 -10.89 11.96
CA ILE A 194 5.61 -10.72 10.90
C ILE A 194 7.04 -10.92 11.44
N SER A 195 7.29 -10.55 12.69
CA SER A 195 8.61 -10.76 13.32
C SER A 195 8.99 -12.23 13.42
N GLN A 196 8.02 -13.14 13.48
CA GLN A 196 8.25 -14.59 13.47
C GLN A 196 8.49 -15.15 12.06
N CYS A 197 8.19 -14.37 11.02
CA CYS A 197 8.39 -14.76 9.62
C CYS A 197 9.71 -14.24 9.04
N ILE A 198 10.52 -13.53 9.82
CA ILE A 198 11.81 -12.94 9.39
C ILE A 198 12.89 -13.45 10.34
N ASP A 199 13.89 -14.13 9.81
CA ASP A 199 15.01 -14.65 10.61
C ASP A 199 16.13 -13.60 10.83
N GLU A 200 17.16 -13.98 11.59
CA GLU A 200 18.30 -13.10 11.93
C GLU A 200 19.13 -12.68 10.71
N ASP A 201 19.08 -13.45 9.63
CA ASP A 201 19.76 -13.16 8.36
C ASP A 201 18.90 -12.32 7.40
N GLY A 202 17.66 -12.03 7.80
CA GLY A 202 16.68 -11.27 6.99
C GLY A 202 15.96 -12.12 5.95
N ASN A 203 16.06 -13.45 6.00
CA ASN A 203 15.24 -14.32 5.17
C ASN A 203 13.79 -14.32 5.67
N VAL A 204 12.87 -14.43 4.74
CA VAL A 204 11.44 -14.42 5.03
C VAL A 204 10.81 -15.79 4.86
N SER A 205 9.63 -15.98 5.46
CA SER A 205 8.76 -17.14 5.25
C SER A 205 7.33 -16.67 5.04
N ASN A 206 6.51 -17.52 4.42
CA ASN A 206 5.09 -17.26 4.16
C ASN A 206 4.81 -16.01 3.29
N ALA A 207 5.75 -15.57 2.48
CA ALA A 207 5.51 -14.50 1.51
C ALA A 207 4.87 -15.08 0.24
N CYS A 208 3.70 -14.60 -0.14
CA CYS A 208 3.03 -15.05 -1.37
C CYS A 208 3.90 -14.75 -2.59
N ALA A 209 4.16 -15.75 -3.42
CA ALA A 209 4.87 -15.58 -4.69
C ALA A 209 4.21 -14.53 -5.58
N GLY A 210 4.95 -14.03 -6.59
CA GLY A 210 4.41 -13.08 -7.57
C GLY A 210 3.14 -13.63 -8.21
N THR A 211 2.02 -12.90 -8.13
CA THR A 211 0.69 -13.37 -8.52
C THR A 211 0.04 -12.34 -9.43
N GLY A 212 -0.26 -12.74 -10.65
CA GLY A 212 -1.20 -12.04 -11.53
C GLY A 212 -2.61 -12.61 -11.37
N PRO A 213 -3.63 -12.09 -12.07
CA PRO A 213 -4.96 -12.67 -12.07
C PRO A 213 -4.93 -14.15 -12.47
N LEU A 214 -5.58 -15.00 -11.67
CA LEU A 214 -5.65 -16.44 -11.89
C LEU A 214 -7.08 -16.83 -12.27
N ALA A 215 -7.23 -17.88 -13.08
CA ALA A 215 -8.51 -18.26 -13.64
C ALA A 215 -9.45 -18.95 -12.63
N THR A 216 -8.89 -19.58 -11.60
CA THR A 216 -9.66 -20.38 -10.64
C THR A 216 -9.28 -20.09 -9.20
N LEU A 217 -10.23 -20.32 -8.29
CA LEU A 217 -9.96 -20.23 -6.84
C LEU A 217 -8.86 -21.24 -6.42
N GLU A 218 -8.86 -22.44 -7.00
CA GLU A 218 -7.87 -23.46 -6.68
C GLU A 218 -6.44 -22.99 -6.93
N GLU A 219 -6.19 -22.25 -8.03
CA GLU A 219 -4.88 -21.68 -8.32
C GLU A 219 -4.44 -20.65 -7.28
N TYR A 220 -5.39 -19.90 -6.68
CA TYR A 220 -5.11 -19.03 -5.53
C TYR A 220 -4.79 -19.84 -4.27
N LEU A 221 -5.59 -20.86 -3.97
CA LEU A 221 -5.41 -21.68 -2.78
C LEU A 221 -4.06 -22.43 -2.79
N LEU A 222 -3.61 -22.83 -3.97
CA LEU A 222 -2.34 -23.54 -4.19
C LEU A 222 -1.16 -22.60 -4.48
N ARG A 223 -1.34 -21.28 -4.36
CA ARG A 223 -0.25 -20.33 -4.66
C ARG A 223 0.92 -20.56 -3.70
N PRO A 224 2.14 -20.80 -4.21
CA PRO A 224 3.29 -21.07 -3.37
C PRO A 224 3.76 -19.85 -2.58
N THR A 225 4.47 -20.08 -1.50
CA THR A 225 5.24 -19.08 -0.78
C THR A 225 6.61 -18.87 -1.42
N ALA A 226 7.14 -17.66 -1.28
CA ALA A 226 8.56 -17.37 -1.43
C ALA A 226 9.17 -17.41 -0.03
N ASP A 227 10.10 -18.32 0.18
CA ASP A 227 10.82 -18.50 1.44
C ASP A 227 12.31 -18.25 1.22
N GLY A 228 12.98 -17.65 2.20
CA GLY A 228 14.39 -17.24 2.09
C GLY A 228 14.53 -15.77 1.69
N TYR A 229 15.53 -15.44 0.86
CA TYR A 229 15.72 -14.06 0.41
C TYR A 229 14.62 -13.65 -0.57
N ASP A 230 13.87 -12.61 -0.19
CA ASP A 230 12.89 -11.93 -1.07
C ASP A 230 12.88 -10.42 -0.79
N ASP A 231 13.45 -9.64 -1.71
CA ASP A 231 13.57 -8.18 -1.60
C ASP A 231 12.22 -7.45 -1.56
N ARG A 232 11.17 -8.01 -2.17
CA ARG A 232 9.82 -7.41 -2.17
C ARG A 232 9.19 -7.47 -0.80
N SER A 233 9.16 -8.64 -0.17
CA SER A 233 8.60 -8.82 1.17
C SER A 233 9.45 -8.12 2.23
N GLY A 234 10.78 -8.15 2.09
CA GLY A 234 11.70 -7.38 2.94
C GLY A 234 11.43 -5.87 2.88
N GLY A 235 11.19 -5.32 1.68
CA GLY A 235 10.81 -3.93 1.50
C GLY A 235 9.47 -3.58 2.17
N MET A 236 8.46 -4.47 2.06
CA MET A 236 7.15 -4.27 2.69
C MET A 236 7.24 -4.34 4.23
N ALA A 237 8.04 -5.27 4.76
CA ALA A 237 8.30 -5.38 6.19
C ALA A 237 8.99 -4.12 6.74
N LEU A 238 9.95 -3.56 6.00
CA LEU A 238 10.64 -2.33 6.35
C LEU A 238 9.67 -1.12 6.35
N TRP A 239 8.73 -1.04 5.41
CA TRP A 239 7.69 0.01 5.44
C TRP A 239 6.89 -0.04 6.76
N PHE A 240 6.42 -1.21 7.14
CA PHE A 240 5.67 -1.37 8.39
C PHE A 240 6.55 -1.03 9.61
N ALA A 241 7.78 -1.55 9.67
CA ALA A 241 8.70 -1.28 10.78
C ALA A 241 8.93 0.22 11.01
N ILE A 242 9.18 0.98 9.93
CA ILE A 242 9.43 2.43 10.01
C ILE A 242 8.20 3.19 10.50
N GLU A 243 7.01 2.90 9.96
CA GLU A 243 5.80 3.61 10.38
C GLU A 243 5.36 3.19 11.79
N TYR A 244 5.53 1.92 12.15
CA TYR A 244 5.20 1.41 13.47
C TYR A 244 6.12 1.99 14.56
N GLN A 245 7.42 2.12 14.28
CA GLN A 245 8.34 2.80 15.19
C GLN A 245 7.92 4.25 15.46
N LYS A 246 7.55 5.02 14.42
CA LYS A 246 7.03 6.38 14.58
C LYS A 246 5.77 6.42 15.45
N PHE A 247 4.87 5.47 15.25
CA PHE A 247 3.64 5.37 16.07
C PHE A 247 3.96 5.12 17.53
N LEU A 248 4.89 4.23 17.84
CA LEU A 248 5.33 3.96 19.21
C LEU A 248 5.98 5.18 19.84
N ASP A 249 6.84 5.89 19.10
CA ASP A 249 7.54 7.10 19.60
C ASP A 249 6.57 8.26 19.91
N THR A 250 5.40 8.31 19.26
CA THR A 250 4.38 9.35 19.49
C THR A 250 3.33 8.97 20.53
N SER A 251 3.26 7.69 20.91
CA SER A 251 2.27 7.16 21.87
C SER A 251 2.78 7.15 23.32
N VAL A 252 4.00 7.62 23.55
CA VAL A 252 4.65 7.83 24.84
C VAL A 252 4.56 9.31 25.22
#